data_c91f2123a0e75ff0979964928e0c4dfb
#
_entry.id   c91f2123a0e75ff0979964928e0c4dfb
#
_cell.length_a   1.000
_cell.length_b   1.000
_cell.length_c   1.000
_cell.angle_alpha   90.00
_cell.angle_beta   90.00
_cell.angle_gamma   90.00
#
_symmetry.space_group_name_H-M   'P 1'
#
loop_
_entity.id
_entity.type
_entity.pdbx_description
1 polymer ?
#
loop_
_entity_poly.entity_id
_entity_poly.type
_entity_poly.pdbx_seq_one_letter_code
_entity_poly.pdbx_strand_id
1 'polypeptide(L)'
;MTKKLVILSIISVLLASSCSISYKFNGASIDYSKVRSIAVVDFTNQATLVYPPMVTSFNEALKDAYTKQTRLALLKRNGDLQLEGEITGYTLTLLSIGSDSYAAETRLTMTVRVRFTNNTNTEENFERTFSANRTFPSTSTLESVQDQLVTEMIDEIVDNVYNATVANW
;
A
#
# COMPACT_ATOMS: atom_id res chain seq x y z
N MET A 1 35.40 -40.05 -38.00
CA MET A 1 34.85 -40.31 -36.65
C MET A 1 35.18 -39.17 -35.66
N THR A 2 36.35 -38.56 -35.72
CA THR A 2 36.82 -37.51 -34.79
C THR A 2 35.99 -36.24 -34.78
N LYS A 3 35.50 -35.73 -35.94
CA LYS A 3 34.69 -34.51 -36.02
C LYS A 3 33.34 -34.63 -35.28
N LYS A 4 32.71 -35.77 -35.30
CA LYS A 4 31.43 -36.03 -34.58
C LYS A 4 31.62 -36.07 -33.06
N LEU A 5 32.76 -36.61 -32.61
CA LEU A 5 33.13 -36.63 -31.17
C LEU A 5 33.44 -35.24 -30.64
N VAL A 6 34.10 -34.38 -31.42
CA VAL A 6 34.39 -32.98 -31.03
C VAL A 6 33.09 -32.16 -30.92
N ILE A 7 32.15 -32.33 -31.84
CA ILE A 7 30.87 -31.61 -31.80
C ILE A 7 30.05 -32.08 -30.59
N LEU A 8 30.04 -33.36 -30.26
CA LEU A 8 29.33 -33.89 -29.10
C LEU A 8 29.91 -33.36 -27.78
N SER A 9 31.25 -33.19 -27.71
CA SER A 9 31.96 -32.65 -26.55
C SER A 9 31.64 -31.16 -26.37
N ILE A 10 31.54 -30.39 -27.44
CA ILE A 10 31.18 -28.94 -27.36
C ILE A 10 29.75 -28.76 -26.91
N ILE A 11 28.80 -29.59 -27.37
CA ILE A 11 27.40 -29.56 -26.94
C ILE A 11 27.27 -29.92 -25.45
N SER A 12 28.06 -30.88 -24.96
CA SER A 12 28.06 -31.26 -23.55
C SER A 12 28.58 -30.12 -22.62
N VAL A 13 29.56 -29.36 -23.07
CA VAL A 13 30.08 -28.21 -22.29
C VAL A 13 29.11 -27.03 -22.26
N LEU A 14 28.34 -26.82 -23.33
CA LEU A 14 27.30 -25.75 -23.40
C LEU A 14 26.07 -26.05 -22.50
N LEU A 15 25.78 -27.33 -22.26
CA LEU A 15 24.68 -27.74 -21.36
C LEU A 15 25.05 -27.64 -19.87
N ALA A 16 26.35 -27.58 -19.54
CA ALA A 16 26.83 -27.49 -18.15
C ALA A 16 26.82 -26.04 -17.60
N SER A 17 26.63 -25.04 -18.46
CA SER A 17 26.53 -23.62 -18.05
C SER A 17 25.10 -23.14 -17.82
N SER A 18 24.20 -24.04 -17.39
CA SER A 18 22.89 -23.67 -16.84
C SER A 18 23.10 -22.94 -15.49
N CYS A 19 23.53 -21.68 -15.56
CA CYS A 19 23.44 -20.77 -14.45
C CYS A 19 21.97 -20.66 -14.06
N SER A 20 21.59 -21.29 -12.96
CA SER A 20 20.31 -20.99 -12.32
C SER A 20 20.37 -19.56 -11.84
N ILE A 21 19.78 -18.64 -12.59
CA ILE A 21 19.51 -17.29 -12.11
C ILE A 21 18.43 -17.49 -11.03
N SER A 22 18.89 -17.62 -9.78
CA SER A 22 18.01 -17.49 -8.64
C SER A 22 17.55 -16.02 -8.60
N TYR A 23 16.38 -15.75 -9.15
CA TYR A 23 15.65 -14.54 -8.82
C TYR A 23 15.30 -14.65 -7.34
N LYS A 24 16.17 -14.14 -6.48
CA LYS A 24 15.72 -13.67 -5.18
C LYS A 24 14.78 -12.50 -5.49
N PHE A 25 13.49 -12.79 -5.51
CA PHE A 25 12.50 -11.77 -5.20
C PHE A 25 12.91 -11.26 -3.81
N ASN A 26 13.60 -10.13 -3.78
CA ASN A 26 13.69 -9.30 -2.58
C ASN A 26 12.32 -8.62 -2.38
N GLY A 27 11.27 -9.42 -2.30
CA GLY A 27 10.09 -9.08 -1.54
C GLY A 27 10.56 -9.15 -0.11
N ALA A 28 10.79 -8.00 0.49
CA ALA A 28 11.25 -7.90 1.84
C ALA A 28 10.27 -8.66 2.73
N SER A 29 10.70 -9.80 3.14
CA SER A 29 9.95 -10.69 3.99
C SER A 29 10.23 -10.28 5.42
N ILE A 30 9.17 -9.93 6.15
CA ILE A 30 9.25 -9.68 7.60
C ILE A 30 10.10 -10.79 8.24
N ASP A 31 11.15 -10.41 8.97
CA ASP A 31 11.90 -11.36 9.78
C ASP A 31 11.08 -11.79 11.00
N TYR A 32 10.23 -12.80 10.81
CA TYR A 32 9.37 -13.32 11.89
C TYR A 32 10.12 -13.91 13.10
N SER A 33 11.45 -14.00 13.05
CA SER A 33 12.25 -14.35 14.22
C SER A 33 12.37 -13.17 15.19
N LYS A 34 12.33 -11.93 14.66
CA LYS A 34 12.48 -10.68 15.41
C LYS A 34 11.16 -9.94 15.58
N VAL A 35 10.30 -9.95 14.56
CA VAL A 35 9.04 -9.21 14.50
C VAL A 35 7.88 -10.19 14.52
N ARG A 36 7.09 -10.20 15.58
CA ARG A 36 5.99 -11.15 15.79
C ARG A 36 4.63 -10.48 15.94
N SER A 37 4.62 -9.18 16.18
CA SER A 37 3.40 -8.44 16.49
C SER A 37 3.39 -7.06 15.84
N ILE A 38 2.18 -6.59 15.56
CA ILE A 38 1.92 -5.22 15.14
C ILE A 38 0.79 -4.62 15.98
N ALA A 39 0.97 -3.40 16.44
CA ALA A 39 -0.06 -2.60 17.05
C ALA A 39 -0.57 -1.58 16.02
N VAL A 40 -1.85 -1.67 15.66
CA VAL A 40 -2.52 -0.65 14.84
C VAL A 40 -3.41 0.17 15.74
N VAL A 41 -2.99 1.40 16.00
CA VAL A 41 -3.80 2.38 16.76
C VAL A 41 -4.85 2.96 15.82
N ASP A 42 -6.08 3.11 16.32
CA ASP A 42 -7.16 3.65 15.50
C ASP A 42 -6.85 5.07 15.02
N PHE A 43 -6.89 5.25 13.72
CA PHE A 43 -6.72 6.54 13.07
C PHE A 43 -7.94 7.42 13.34
N THR A 44 -7.68 8.71 13.50
CA THR A 44 -8.73 9.73 13.73
C THR A 44 -8.88 10.62 12.52
N ASN A 45 -10.05 11.29 12.40
CA ASN A 45 -10.28 12.25 11.33
C ASN A 45 -9.96 13.67 11.84
N GLN A 46 -9.07 14.36 11.11
CA GLN A 46 -8.72 15.77 11.29
C GLN A 46 -9.09 16.60 10.06
N ALA A 47 -9.69 15.97 9.04
CA ALA A 47 -10.12 16.68 7.85
C ALA A 47 -11.35 17.56 8.14
N THR A 48 -11.44 18.70 7.46
CA THR A 48 -12.54 19.66 7.62
C THR A 48 -13.87 19.10 7.12
N LEU A 49 -13.84 18.37 5.99
CA LEU A 49 -15.02 17.69 5.46
C LEU A 49 -15.16 16.35 6.18
N VAL A 50 -16.35 16.07 6.69
CA VAL A 50 -16.60 14.88 7.51
C VAL A 50 -17.47 13.89 6.76
N TYR A 51 -16.99 12.67 6.68
CA TYR A 51 -17.75 11.50 6.23
C TYR A 51 -17.55 10.38 7.26
N PRO A 52 -18.48 10.19 8.22
CA PRO A 52 -18.27 9.30 9.37
C PRO A 52 -17.90 7.86 9.04
N PRO A 53 -18.47 7.20 8.00
CA PRO A 53 -18.07 5.84 7.63
C PRO A 53 -16.60 5.70 7.26
N MET A 54 -15.97 6.73 6.68
CA MET A 54 -14.59 6.71 6.20
C MET A 54 -13.58 6.27 7.27
N VAL A 55 -13.69 6.78 8.47
CA VAL A 55 -12.76 6.47 9.57
C VAL A 55 -12.86 5.01 9.98
N THR A 56 -14.08 4.52 10.13
CA THR A 56 -14.33 3.12 10.50
C THR A 56 -13.82 2.19 9.43
N SER A 57 -14.21 2.43 8.17
CA SER A 57 -13.79 1.61 7.03
C SER A 57 -12.27 1.60 6.83
N PHE A 58 -11.61 2.76 7.01
CA PHE A 58 -10.16 2.85 6.93
C PHE A 58 -9.46 2.01 8.01
N ASN A 59 -9.90 2.14 9.26
CA ASN A 59 -9.32 1.39 10.37
C ASN A 59 -9.53 -0.13 10.22
N GLU A 60 -10.69 -0.54 9.75
CA GLU A 60 -11.00 -1.95 9.48
C GLU A 60 -10.16 -2.49 8.33
N ALA A 61 -10.12 -1.80 7.19
CA ALA A 61 -9.33 -2.21 6.04
C ALA A 61 -7.83 -2.32 6.37
N LEU A 62 -7.30 -1.36 7.15
CA LEU A 62 -5.91 -1.37 7.57
C LEU A 62 -5.59 -2.58 8.45
N LYS A 63 -6.41 -2.85 9.48
CA LYS A 63 -6.24 -4.02 10.35
C LYS A 63 -6.38 -5.33 9.59
N ASP A 64 -7.32 -5.39 8.67
CA ASP A 64 -7.56 -6.54 7.79
C ASP A 64 -6.37 -6.84 6.89
N ALA A 65 -5.74 -5.81 6.30
CA ALA A 65 -4.57 -5.98 5.46
C ALA A 65 -3.43 -6.69 6.22
N TYR A 66 -3.11 -6.23 7.43
CA TYR A 66 -2.06 -6.89 8.24
C TYR A 66 -2.45 -8.28 8.72
N THR A 67 -3.69 -8.47 9.12
CA THR A 67 -4.17 -9.78 9.62
C THR A 67 -4.21 -10.84 8.52
N LYS A 68 -4.63 -10.45 7.31
CA LYS A 68 -4.79 -11.39 6.19
C LYS A 68 -3.50 -11.66 5.43
N GLN A 69 -2.59 -10.67 5.36
CA GLN A 69 -1.39 -10.76 4.52
C GLN A 69 -0.11 -11.04 5.30
N THR A 70 -0.15 -11.05 6.64
CA THR A 70 1.01 -11.35 7.48
C THR A 70 0.69 -12.42 8.52
N ARG A 71 1.74 -12.91 9.20
CA ARG A 71 1.62 -13.80 10.38
C ARG A 71 1.76 -13.03 11.69
N LEU A 72 1.72 -11.68 11.64
CA LEU A 72 1.87 -10.86 12.83
C LEU A 72 0.64 -10.97 13.73
N ALA A 73 0.86 -11.06 15.01
CA ALA A 73 -0.21 -10.94 15.99
C ALA A 73 -0.67 -9.47 16.06
N LEU A 74 -1.94 -9.21 15.76
CA LEU A 74 -2.51 -7.88 15.90
C LEU A 74 -2.75 -7.56 17.38
N LEU A 75 -2.12 -6.48 17.85
CA LEU A 75 -2.23 -5.99 19.22
C LEU A 75 -2.88 -4.61 19.25
N LYS A 76 -3.44 -4.24 20.41
CA LYS A 76 -3.97 -2.89 20.61
C LYS A 76 -2.87 -1.86 20.90
N ARG A 77 -1.79 -2.27 21.55
CA ARG A 77 -0.63 -1.43 21.93
C ARG A 77 0.62 -2.28 22.09
N ASN A 78 1.79 -1.64 22.08
CA ASN A 78 3.07 -2.26 22.40
C ASN A 78 3.41 -3.48 21.53
N GLY A 79 3.18 -3.37 20.20
CA GLY A 79 3.68 -4.34 19.24
C GLY A 79 5.17 -4.13 18.93
N ASP A 80 5.79 -5.14 18.33
CA ASP A 80 7.13 -5.00 17.74
C ASP A 80 7.13 -3.94 16.65
N LEU A 81 6.05 -3.91 15.86
CA LEU A 81 5.70 -2.82 14.96
C LEU A 81 4.54 -2.02 15.55
N GLN A 82 4.55 -0.72 15.30
CA GLN A 82 3.46 0.17 15.68
C GLN A 82 3.09 1.07 14.51
N LEU A 83 1.80 1.16 14.24
CA LEU A 83 1.22 2.00 13.21
C LEU A 83 0.16 2.90 13.84
N GLU A 84 0.31 4.19 13.64
CA GLU A 84 -0.61 5.22 14.12
C GLU A 84 -0.69 6.38 13.13
N GLY A 85 -1.75 7.16 13.20
CA GLY A 85 -1.88 8.32 12.31
C GLY A 85 -3.26 8.94 12.32
N GLU A 86 -3.49 9.76 11.32
CA GLU A 86 -4.72 10.53 11.17
C GLU A 86 -5.05 10.79 9.70
N ILE A 87 -6.33 10.90 9.40
CA ILE A 87 -6.82 11.37 8.11
C ILE A 87 -6.77 12.90 8.18
N THR A 88 -5.81 13.49 7.45
CA THR A 88 -5.54 14.94 7.50
C THR A 88 -6.27 15.72 6.42
N GLY A 89 -6.72 15.04 5.36
CA GLY A 89 -7.40 15.67 4.24
C GLY A 89 -8.52 14.82 3.67
N TYR A 90 -9.66 15.45 3.46
CA TYR A 90 -10.76 14.92 2.66
C TYR A 90 -11.38 16.12 1.96
N THR A 91 -11.08 16.28 0.65
CA THR A 91 -11.35 17.55 -0.06
C THR A 91 -11.91 17.31 -1.44
N LEU A 92 -12.74 18.25 -1.87
CA LEU A 92 -13.27 18.34 -3.22
C LEU A 92 -12.58 19.47 -3.98
N THR A 93 -12.16 19.19 -5.21
CA THR A 93 -11.58 20.19 -6.11
C THR A 93 -12.28 20.10 -7.47
N LEU A 94 -12.89 21.20 -7.89
CA LEU A 94 -13.45 21.30 -9.23
C LEU A 94 -12.30 21.41 -10.23
N LEU A 95 -12.28 20.50 -11.21
CA LEU A 95 -11.32 20.52 -12.30
C LEU A 95 -11.86 21.41 -13.41
N SER A 96 -11.07 22.42 -13.82
CA SER A 96 -11.43 23.34 -14.89
C SER A 96 -11.45 22.58 -16.24
N ILE A 97 -12.43 22.88 -17.07
CA ILE A 97 -12.60 22.31 -18.41
C ILE A 97 -11.69 23.09 -19.37
N GLY A 98 -11.02 22.38 -20.28
CA GLY A 98 -10.46 22.96 -21.49
C GLY A 98 -11.56 23.53 -22.38
N SER A 99 -11.21 24.33 -23.38
CA SER A 99 -12.08 25.14 -24.27
C SER A 99 -13.17 24.39 -25.03
N ASP A 100 -13.30 23.08 -24.91
CA ASP A 100 -14.26 22.24 -25.61
C ASP A 100 -15.31 21.65 -24.65
N SER A 101 -16.04 22.51 -23.96
CA SER A 101 -17.41 22.31 -23.41
C SER A 101 -17.90 20.93 -22.92
N TYR A 102 -17.05 19.93 -22.66
CA TYR A 102 -17.48 18.62 -22.20
C TYR A 102 -17.08 18.36 -20.73
N ALA A 103 -18.13 18.14 -19.95
CA ALA A 103 -18.20 17.64 -18.57
C ALA A 103 -17.12 18.16 -17.60
N ALA A 104 -17.49 19.15 -16.82
CA ALA A 104 -16.76 19.50 -15.59
C ALA A 104 -16.61 18.25 -14.73
N GLU A 105 -15.41 17.99 -14.28
CA GLU A 105 -15.11 16.92 -13.33
C GLU A 105 -14.81 17.49 -11.96
N THR A 106 -15.19 16.75 -10.94
CA THR A 106 -14.81 17.02 -9.56
C THR A 106 -13.86 15.95 -9.08
N ARG A 107 -12.76 16.35 -8.45
CA ARG A 107 -11.80 15.45 -7.81
C ARG A 107 -12.07 15.39 -6.32
N LEU A 108 -12.27 14.20 -5.82
CA LEU A 108 -12.26 13.88 -4.40
C LEU A 108 -10.86 13.38 -4.03
N THR A 109 -10.27 13.94 -2.98
CA THR A 109 -8.93 13.56 -2.51
C THR A 109 -9.00 13.19 -1.03
N MET A 110 -8.40 12.05 -0.68
CA MET A 110 -8.18 11.62 0.70
C MET A 110 -6.69 11.63 1.01
N THR A 111 -6.31 12.14 2.16
CA THR A 111 -4.91 12.25 2.60
C THR A 111 -4.79 11.74 4.03
N VAL A 112 -3.83 10.86 4.25
CA VAL A 112 -3.58 10.20 5.53
C VAL A 112 -2.13 10.39 5.91
N ARG A 113 -1.87 10.90 7.10
CA ARG A 113 -0.54 10.94 7.71
C ARG A 113 -0.37 9.70 8.56
N VAL A 114 0.72 8.98 8.32
CA VAL A 114 1.05 7.70 8.96
C VAL A 114 2.40 7.81 9.64
N ARG A 115 2.46 7.42 10.90
CA ARG A 115 3.70 7.19 11.65
C ARG A 115 3.86 5.69 11.85
N PHE A 116 4.99 5.18 11.38
CA PHE A 116 5.41 3.81 11.56
C PHE A 116 6.62 3.74 12.48
N THR A 117 6.55 2.85 13.46
CA THR A 117 7.64 2.61 14.41
C THR A 117 7.96 1.12 14.42
N ASN A 118 9.22 0.79 14.16
CA ASN A 118 9.76 -0.54 14.36
C ASN A 118 10.61 -0.55 15.63
N ASN A 119 10.10 -1.19 16.67
CA ASN A 119 10.78 -1.29 17.97
C ASN A 119 11.96 -2.26 17.95
N THR A 120 12.10 -3.08 16.89
CA THR A 120 13.23 -4.00 16.71
C THR A 120 14.34 -3.42 15.83
N ASN A 121 14.03 -2.43 14.98
CA ASN A 121 14.96 -1.71 14.14
C ASN A 121 14.49 -0.25 13.92
N THR A 122 15.01 0.66 14.73
CA THR A 122 14.57 2.07 14.71
C THR A 122 14.97 2.84 13.45
N GLU A 123 15.90 2.32 12.63
CA GLU A 123 16.28 2.93 11.35
C GLU A 123 15.15 2.90 10.31
N GLU A 124 14.18 2.02 10.51
CA GLU A 124 13.02 1.86 9.63
C GLU A 124 11.85 2.75 10.01
N ASN A 125 11.96 3.51 11.09
CA ASN A 125 10.93 4.43 11.53
C ASN A 125 10.72 5.54 10.51
N PHE A 126 9.47 5.86 10.23
CA PHE A 126 9.14 6.99 9.39
C PHE A 126 7.81 7.66 9.77
N GLU A 127 7.66 8.89 9.33
CA GLU A 127 6.38 9.57 9.25
C GLU A 127 6.19 10.03 7.79
N ARG A 128 5.11 9.58 7.15
CA ARG A 128 4.81 9.85 5.74
C ARG A 128 3.33 10.16 5.53
N THR A 129 3.08 10.92 4.48
CA THR A 129 1.73 11.21 4.01
C THR A 129 1.44 10.37 2.77
N PHE A 130 0.29 9.70 2.78
CA PHE A 130 -0.26 8.93 1.67
C PHE A 130 -1.53 9.62 1.19
N SER A 131 -1.73 9.65 -0.12
CA SER A 131 -2.90 10.31 -0.70
C SER A 131 -3.41 9.51 -1.89
N ALA A 132 -4.72 9.41 -2.00
CA ALA A 132 -5.42 8.87 -3.15
C ALA A 132 -6.48 9.86 -3.62
N ASN A 133 -6.84 9.80 -4.90
CA ASN A 133 -7.90 10.65 -5.43
C ASN A 133 -8.72 9.90 -6.48
N ARG A 134 -9.99 10.33 -6.63
CA ARG A 134 -10.91 9.85 -7.67
C ARG A 134 -11.59 11.04 -8.28
N THR A 135 -11.91 10.94 -9.57
CA THR A 135 -12.70 11.94 -10.27
C THR A 135 -14.08 11.40 -10.57
N PHE A 136 -15.05 12.30 -10.55
CA PHE A 136 -16.43 11.99 -10.95
C PHE A 136 -17.05 13.17 -11.71
N PRO A 137 -18.06 12.95 -12.58
CA PRO A 137 -18.72 14.01 -13.29
C PRO A 137 -19.36 15.02 -12.33
N SER A 138 -19.12 16.31 -12.55
CA SER A 138 -19.72 17.38 -11.71
C SER A 138 -21.25 17.46 -11.81
N THR A 139 -21.86 16.69 -12.71
CA THR A 139 -23.31 16.47 -12.80
C THR A 139 -23.83 15.49 -11.76
N SER A 140 -22.96 14.69 -11.15
CA SER A 140 -23.30 13.76 -10.06
C SER A 140 -23.15 14.47 -8.71
N THR A 141 -23.97 14.10 -7.74
CA THR A 141 -23.78 14.57 -6.37
C THR A 141 -22.73 13.72 -5.66
N LEU A 142 -21.99 14.32 -4.73
CA LEU A 142 -21.00 13.57 -3.95
C LEU A 142 -21.64 12.37 -3.26
N GLU A 143 -22.81 12.56 -2.65
CA GLU A 143 -23.50 11.52 -1.89
C GLU A 143 -23.83 10.29 -2.75
N SER A 144 -24.04 10.46 -4.06
CA SER A 144 -24.37 9.34 -4.94
C SER A 144 -23.18 8.45 -5.29
N VAL A 145 -21.95 8.93 -5.15
CA VAL A 145 -20.70 8.25 -5.54
C VAL A 145 -19.73 8.07 -4.37
N GLN A 146 -19.97 8.72 -3.25
CA GLN A 146 -19.04 8.86 -2.14
C GLN A 146 -18.60 7.51 -1.56
N ASP A 147 -19.53 6.60 -1.32
CA ASP A 147 -19.25 5.29 -0.72
C ASP A 147 -18.25 4.49 -1.57
N GLN A 148 -18.49 4.44 -2.89
CA GLN A 148 -17.63 3.73 -3.81
C GLN A 148 -16.25 4.39 -3.89
N LEU A 149 -16.21 5.71 -4.10
CA LEU A 149 -14.94 6.43 -4.27
C LEU A 149 -14.08 6.37 -3.00
N VAL A 150 -14.70 6.47 -1.83
CA VAL A 150 -13.99 6.38 -0.55
C VAL A 150 -13.44 4.97 -0.36
N THR A 151 -14.20 3.92 -0.67
CA THR A 151 -13.72 2.53 -0.60
C THR A 151 -12.48 2.33 -1.48
N GLU A 152 -12.54 2.76 -2.75
CA GLU A 152 -11.41 2.64 -3.68
C GLU A 152 -10.16 3.43 -3.23
N MET A 153 -10.34 4.60 -2.61
CA MET A 153 -9.23 5.40 -2.09
C MET A 153 -8.65 4.79 -0.82
N ILE A 154 -9.48 4.20 0.04
CA ILE A 154 -9.04 3.46 1.22
C ILE A 154 -8.17 2.28 0.81
N ASP A 155 -8.63 1.47 -0.13
CA ASP A 155 -7.89 0.30 -0.62
C ASP A 155 -6.50 0.71 -1.14
N GLU A 156 -6.45 1.75 -1.98
CA GLU A 156 -5.18 2.27 -2.52
C GLU A 156 -4.23 2.77 -1.42
N ILE A 157 -4.74 3.53 -0.44
CA ILE A 157 -3.91 4.06 0.65
C ILE A 157 -3.44 2.93 1.56
N VAL A 158 -4.31 1.97 1.89
CA VAL A 158 -3.96 0.82 2.73
C VAL A 158 -2.88 -0.03 2.06
N ASP A 159 -3.00 -0.30 0.76
CA ASP A 159 -1.98 -1.03 0.00
C ASP A 159 -0.63 -0.28 0.00
N ASN A 160 -0.66 1.04 -0.20
CA ASN A 160 0.55 1.86 -0.17
C ASN A 160 1.21 1.88 1.22
N VAL A 161 0.42 1.98 2.29
CA VAL A 161 0.90 1.92 3.68
C VAL A 161 1.49 0.54 3.98
N TYR A 162 0.79 -0.53 3.62
CA TYR A 162 1.24 -1.91 3.78
C TYR A 162 2.58 -2.13 3.07
N ASN A 163 2.67 -1.72 1.81
CA ASN A 163 3.90 -1.85 1.04
C ASN A 163 5.06 -1.04 1.63
N ALA A 164 4.79 0.15 2.15
CA ALA A 164 5.82 0.99 2.76
C ALA A 164 6.32 0.48 4.11
N THR A 165 5.52 -0.34 4.80
CA THR A 165 5.83 -0.82 6.16
C THR A 165 6.37 -2.23 6.20
N VAL A 166 5.81 -3.17 5.44
CA VAL A 166 6.13 -4.61 5.57
C VAL A 166 6.51 -5.32 4.27
N ALA A 167 6.35 -4.69 3.12
CA ALA A 167 6.69 -5.30 1.83
C ALA A 167 8.00 -4.79 1.21
N ASN A 168 8.60 -3.71 1.72
CA ASN A 168 9.80 -3.06 1.16
C ASN A 168 11.03 -3.14 2.09
N TRP A 169 11.21 -4.24 2.77
CA TRP A 169 12.33 -4.44 3.72
C TRP A 169 13.50 -5.14 3.04
#